data_74b98d6de48ef6be4cc2a98a323dd0d4
#
_entry.id   74b98d6de48ef6be4cc2a98a323dd0d4
#
_cell.length_a   1.000
_cell.length_b   1.000
_cell.length_c   1.000
_cell.angle_alpha   90.00
_cell.angle_beta   90.00
_cell.angle_gamma   90.00
#
_symmetry.space_group_name_H-M   'P 1'
#
loop_
_entity.id
_entity.type
_entity.pdbx_description
1 polymer ?
#
loop_
_entity_poly.entity_id
_entity_poly.type
_entity_poly.pdbx_seq_one_letter_code
_entity_poly.pdbx_strand_id
1 'polypeptide(L)'
;LQTADLRVDFASAGGLVAFGWSRIGTGPSTVPGGSCGPIVANLSTPIHSILPFSMAGPNGVAQTTVSVPPGATGIQIWIQAIDHGTCRVTNVVPLVIG
;
A
#
# COMPACT_ATOMS: atom_id res chain seq x y z
N LEU A 1 10.18 0.39 19.52
CA LEU A 1 9.36 0.40 18.30
C LEU A 1 10.22 0.66 17.09
N GLN A 2 10.07 -0.20 16.10
CA GLN A 2 10.68 0.04 14.80
C GLN A 2 9.67 0.75 13.90
N THR A 3 10.19 1.51 12.96
CA THR A 3 9.39 2.13 11.92
C THR A 3 9.86 1.65 10.56
N ALA A 4 8.96 1.67 9.60
CA ALA A 4 9.26 1.36 8.21
C ALA A 4 8.71 2.48 7.32
N ASP A 5 9.49 2.88 6.33
CA ASP A 5 9.06 3.88 5.36
C ASP A 5 8.58 3.19 4.09
N LEU A 6 7.40 3.59 3.64
CA LEU A 6 6.81 3.13 2.40
C LEU A 6 6.78 4.29 1.41
N ARG A 7 7.15 4.00 0.17
CA ARG A 7 7.26 5.03 -0.86
C ARG A 7 6.69 4.54 -2.19
N VAL A 8 5.95 5.42 -2.86
CA VAL A 8 5.46 5.22 -4.22
C VAL A 8 6.00 6.35 -5.09
N ASP A 9 6.67 5.99 -6.16
CA ASP A 9 7.12 6.92 -7.19
C ASP A 9 6.13 6.92 -8.36
N PHE A 10 6.15 7.99 -9.13
CA PHE A 10 5.33 8.14 -10.33
C PHE A 10 3.82 8.12 -10.07
N ALA A 11 3.40 8.49 -8.85
CA ALA A 11 2.01 8.73 -8.56
C ALA A 11 1.56 10.05 -9.21
N SER A 12 0.26 10.25 -9.32
CA SER A 12 -0.26 11.53 -9.79
C SER A 12 0.02 12.62 -8.77
N ALA A 13 0.57 13.75 -9.22
CA ALA A 13 0.89 14.88 -8.33
C ALA A 13 -0.37 15.34 -7.58
N GLY A 14 -0.26 15.46 -6.26
CA GLY A 14 -1.39 15.83 -5.40
C GLY A 14 -2.45 14.73 -5.23
N GLY A 15 -2.26 13.57 -5.83
CA GLY A 15 -3.20 12.47 -5.75
C GLY A 15 -3.13 11.71 -4.43
N LEU A 16 -4.23 11.10 -4.04
CA LEU A 16 -4.30 10.30 -2.84
C LEU A 16 -3.75 8.90 -3.12
N VAL A 17 -2.87 8.41 -2.27
CA VAL A 17 -2.26 7.08 -2.38
C VAL A 17 -2.59 6.27 -1.14
N ALA A 18 -3.18 5.11 -1.34
CA ALA A 18 -3.51 4.17 -0.28
C ALA A 18 -2.53 2.99 -0.32
N PHE A 19 -1.98 2.63 0.83
CA PHE A 19 -1.15 1.44 0.98
C PHE A 19 -1.96 0.32 1.62
N GLY A 20 -1.83 -0.89 1.08
CA GLY A 20 -2.43 -2.07 1.63
C GLY A 20 -1.40 -3.20 1.77
N TRP A 21 -1.67 -4.13 2.66
CA TRP A 21 -0.78 -5.27 2.85
C TRP A 21 -1.57 -6.54 3.14
N SER A 22 -0.94 -7.67 2.86
CA SER A 22 -1.49 -9.00 3.12
C SER A 22 -0.41 -9.88 3.74
N ARG A 23 -0.82 -10.74 4.66
CA ARG A 23 0.05 -11.79 5.23
C ARG A 23 -0.07 -13.11 4.48
N ILE A 24 -1.04 -13.24 3.60
CA ILE A 24 -1.40 -14.50 2.95
C ILE A 24 -0.58 -14.71 1.68
N GLY A 25 -0.49 -13.68 0.85
CA GLY A 25 0.23 -13.78 -0.41
C GLY A 25 -0.32 -12.84 -1.47
N THR A 26 -0.11 -13.21 -2.72
CA THR A 26 -0.59 -12.48 -3.87
C THR A 26 -1.78 -13.19 -4.51
N GLY A 27 -2.59 -12.44 -5.22
CA GLY A 27 -3.73 -12.96 -5.95
C GLY A 27 -4.75 -11.87 -6.20
N PRO A 28 -5.56 -11.98 -7.27
CA PRO A 28 -6.50 -10.92 -7.58
C PRO A 28 -7.60 -10.82 -6.52
N SER A 29 -7.83 -9.61 -6.03
CA SER A 29 -8.90 -9.31 -5.07
C SER A 29 -9.50 -7.97 -5.44
N THR A 30 -10.82 -7.90 -5.47
CA THR A 30 -11.52 -6.64 -5.72
C THR A 30 -11.68 -5.87 -4.42
N VAL A 31 -11.23 -4.63 -4.42
CA VAL A 31 -11.30 -3.74 -3.25
C VAL A 31 -12.05 -2.47 -3.62
N PRO A 32 -12.68 -1.80 -2.65
CA PRO A 32 -13.29 -0.49 -2.90
C PRO A 32 -12.22 0.52 -3.27
N GLY A 33 -12.42 1.26 -4.34
CA GLY A 33 -11.47 2.26 -4.83
C GLY A 33 -11.95 3.70 -4.67
N GLY A 34 -12.96 3.96 -3.84
CA GLY A 34 -13.52 5.29 -3.68
C GLY A 34 -14.10 5.79 -4.99
N SER A 35 -13.66 6.98 -5.43
CA SER A 35 -14.12 7.58 -6.68
C SER A 35 -13.70 6.77 -7.92
N CYS A 36 -12.72 5.88 -7.80
CA CYS A 36 -12.30 5.01 -8.89
C CYS A 36 -13.22 3.81 -9.10
N GLY A 37 -14.16 3.58 -8.19
CA GLY A 37 -14.97 2.37 -8.21
C GLY A 37 -14.16 1.14 -7.77
N PRO A 38 -14.65 -0.07 -8.02
CA PRO A 38 -13.92 -1.27 -7.64
C PRO A 38 -12.57 -1.36 -8.38
N ILE A 39 -11.52 -1.69 -7.63
CA ILE A 39 -10.17 -1.86 -8.16
C ILE A 39 -9.74 -3.29 -7.86
N VAL A 40 -9.07 -3.92 -8.82
CA VAL A 40 -8.47 -5.24 -8.61
C VAL A 40 -7.07 -5.04 -8.07
N ALA A 41 -6.87 -5.42 -6.81
CA ALA A 41 -5.56 -5.49 -6.19
C ALA A 41 -4.96 -6.88 -6.39
N ASN A 42 -3.64 -6.97 -6.32
CA ASN A 42 -2.95 -8.25 -6.48
C ASN A 42 -2.45 -8.77 -5.13
N LEU A 43 -3.30 -8.66 -4.12
CA LEU A 43 -3.05 -9.15 -2.76
C LEU A 43 -4.15 -10.12 -2.38
N SER A 44 -3.78 -11.22 -1.73
CA SER A 44 -4.78 -12.17 -1.20
C SER A 44 -5.49 -11.59 0.02
N THR A 45 -6.77 -11.85 0.14
CA THR A 45 -7.56 -11.41 1.31
C THR A 45 -7.20 -12.24 2.54
N PRO A 46 -7.26 -11.66 3.75
CA PRO A 46 -7.68 -10.29 4.03
C PRO A 46 -6.59 -9.28 3.69
N ILE A 47 -7.01 -8.12 3.19
CA ILE A 47 -6.13 -7.00 2.89
C ILE A 47 -6.32 -5.95 3.98
N HIS A 48 -5.22 -5.50 4.57
CA HIS A 48 -5.22 -4.48 5.61
C HIS A 48 -4.74 -3.16 5.05
N SER A 49 -5.43 -2.08 5.40
CA SER A 49 -5.06 -0.74 4.97
C SER A 49 -4.12 -0.09 5.98
N ILE A 50 -3.18 0.68 5.47
CA ILE A 50 -2.32 1.53 6.29
C ILE A 50 -2.92 2.92 6.30
N LEU A 51 -3.28 3.41 7.47
CA LEU A 51 -3.91 4.72 7.65
C LEU A 51 -2.96 5.67 8.38
N PRO A 52 -3.06 6.96 8.11
CA PRO A 52 -3.89 7.61 7.10
C PRO A 52 -3.35 7.39 5.68
N PHE A 53 -4.19 7.65 4.68
CA PHE A 53 -3.74 7.64 3.30
C PHE A 53 -2.73 8.75 3.08
N SER A 54 -1.78 8.51 2.16
CA SER A 54 -0.75 9.49 1.83
C SER A 54 -1.16 10.29 0.60
N MET A 55 -0.70 11.53 0.53
CA MET A 55 -0.88 12.35 -0.68
C MET A 55 0.47 12.46 -1.39
N ALA A 56 0.46 12.26 -2.70
CA ALA A 56 1.64 12.46 -3.51
C ALA A 56 1.99 13.95 -3.58
N GLY A 57 3.26 14.26 -3.44
CA GLY A 57 3.75 15.61 -3.63
C GLY A 57 3.72 16.03 -5.10
N PRO A 58 4.14 17.27 -5.41
CA PRO A 58 4.14 17.75 -6.79
C PRO A 58 5.11 16.99 -7.72
N ASN A 59 6.03 16.25 -7.15
CA ASN A 59 6.95 15.37 -7.88
C ASN A 59 6.41 13.95 -8.09
N GLY A 60 5.17 13.67 -7.67
CA GLY A 60 4.57 12.35 -7.83
C GLY A 60 5.08 11.32 -6.83
N VAL A 61 5.62 11.74 -5.70
CA VAL A 61 6.12 10.83 -4.65
C VAL A 61 5.20 10.86 -3.45
N ALA A 62 4.71 9.69 -3.05
CA ALA A 62 3.95 9.51 -1.82
C ALA A 62 4.76 8.67 -0.85
N GLN A 63 4.83 9.10 0.39
CA GLN A 63 5.55 8.41 1.45
C GLN A 63 4.71 8.34 2.71
N THR A 64 4.88 7.25 3.45
CA THR A 64 4.30 7.12 4.78
C THR A 64 5.25 6.32 5.65
N THR A 65 5.25 6.62 6.93
CA THR A 65 6.02 5.88 7.93
C THR A 65 5.05 5.10 8.79
N VAL A 66 5.30 3.81 8.95
CA VAL A 66 4.45 2.94 9.75
C VAL A 66 5.22 2.42 10.95
N SER A 67 4.52 2.26 12.07
CA SER A 67 5.08 1.63 13.26
C SER A 67 4.95 0.11 13.12
N VAL A 68 6.05 -0.59 13.39
CA VAL A 68 6.09 -2.04 13.37
C VAL A 68 5.86 -2.54 14.79
N PRO A 69 4.79 -3.31 15.05
CA PRO A 69 4.53 -3.81 16.40
C PRO A 69 5.64 -4.75 16.88
N PRO A 70 5.92 -4.80 18.18
CA PRO A 70 6.78 -5.84 18.73
C PRO A 70 6.21 -7.22 18.41
N GLY A 71 7.07 -8.16 18.07
CA GLY A 71 6.64 -9.52 17.71
C GLY A 71 6.30 -9.71 16.24
N ALA A 72 6.32 -8.64 15.44
CA ALA A 72 6.10 -8.77 14.00
C ALA A 72 7.36 -9.14 13.24
N THR A 73 8.52 -9.12 13.90
CA THR A 73 9.81 -9.47 13.29
C THR A 73 9.78 -10.88 12.69
N GLY A 74 10.24 -11.01 11.45
CA GLY A 74 10.28 -12.27 10.74
C GLY A 74 9.00 -12.63 10.00
N ILE A 75 7.95 -11.82 10.11
CA ILE A 75 6.70 -12.06 9.40
C ILE A 75 6.85 -11.60 7.95
N GLN A 76 6.48 -12.47 7.02
CA GLN A 76 6.40 -12.15 5.61
C GLN A 76 5.08 -11.44 5.32
N ILE A 77 5.16 -10.29 4.65
CA ILE A 77 3.98 -9.58 4.14
C ILE A 77 4.20 -9.20 2.69
N TRP A 78 3.11 -8.88 2.02
CA TRP A 78 3.10 -8.34 0.65
C TRP A 78 2.40 -7.00 0.68
N ILE A 79 3.00 -5.99 0.07
CA ILE A 79 2.52 -4.60 0.10
C ILE A 79 2.24 -4.15 -1.32
N GLN A 80 1.13 -3.44 -1.48
CA GLN A 80 0.76 -2.81 -2.74
C GLN A 80 0.11 -1.47 -2.45
N ALA A 81 0.28 -0.52 -3.35
CA ALA A 81 -0.35 0.78 -3.24
C ALA A 81 -1.35 1.01 -4.37
N ILE A 82 -2.33 1.86 -4.10
CA ILE A 82 -3.32 2.30 -5.07
C ILE A 82 -3.18 3.80 -5.22
N ASP A 83 -2.93 4.26 -6.44
CA ASP A 83 -2.96 5.67 -6.78
C ASP A 83 -4.39 6.04 -7.20
N HIS A 84 -5.11 6.70 -6.31
CA HIS A 84 -6.49 7.11 -6.55
C HIS A 84 -6.61 8.23 -7.60
N GLY A 85 -5.51 8.94 -7.88
CA GLY A 85 -5.53 9.96 -8.91
C GLY A 85 -5.60 9.40 -10.33
N THR A 86 -5.00 8.24 -10.56
CA THR A 86 -4.99 7.56 -11.87
C THR A 86 -5.77 6.25 -11.85
N CYS A 87 -6.28 5.85 -10.70
CA CYS A 87 -6.98 4.57 -10.49
C CYS A 87 -6.11 3.36 -10.85
N ARG A 88 -4.81 3.46 -10.58
CA ARG A 88 -3.83 2.41 -10.87
C ARG A 88 -3.30 1.79 -9.59
N VAL A 89 -2.90 0.54 -9.70
CA VAL A 89 -2.20 -0.17 -8.63
C VAL A 89 -0.71 -0.26 -8.97
N THR A 90 0.12 -0.27 -7.93
CA THR A 90 1.55 -0.52 -8.10
C THR A 90 1.82 -2.02 -8.20
N ASN A 91 3.07 -2.38 -8.49
CA ASN A 91 3.52 -3.75 -8.30
C ASN A 91 3.44 -4.13 -6.80
N VAL A 92 3.36 -5.42 -6.55
CA VAL A 92 3.42 -5.96 -5.19
C VAL A 92 4.88 -6.09 -4.77
N VAL A 93 5.18 -5.65 -3.55
CA VAL A 93 6.51 -5.78 -2.97
C VAL A 93 6.46 -6.77 -1.81
N PRO A 94 7.16 -7.91 -1.90
CA PRO A 94 7.29 -8.79 -0.76
C PRO A 94 8.27 -8.19 0.25
N LEU A 95 7.95 -8.33 1.53
CA LEU A 95 8.77 -7.77 2.60
C LEU A 95 8.75 -8.71 3.80
N VAL A 96 9.92 -9.00 4.34
CA VAL A 96 10.05 -9.65 5.64
C VAL A 96 10.35 -8.58 6.68
N ILE A 97 9.51 -8.51 7.70
CA ILE A 97 9.67 -7.53 8.76
C ILE A 97 10.90 -7.91 9.58
N GLY A 98 11.85 -7.01 9.62
CA GLY A 98 13.14 -7.27 10.27
C GLY A 98 13.42 -6.47 11.50
#